data_dd9f0f979956fb530e787754bed153b0
#
_entry.id   dd9f0f979956fb530e787754bed153b0
#
_cell.length_a   1.000
_cell.length_b   1.000
_cell.length_c   1.000
_cell.angle_alpha   90.00
_cell.angle_beta   90.00
_cell.angle_gamma   90.00
#
_symmetry.space_group_name_H-M   'P 1'
#
loop_
_entity.id
_entity.type
_entity.pdbx_description
1 polymer ?
#
loop_
_entity_poly.entity_id
_entity_poly.type
_entity_poly.pdbx_seq_one_letter_code
_entity_poly.pdbx_strand_id
1 'polypeptide(L)'
;MLVGREKELHLLHDIQNDDSSHFVAVYGRRRVGKTFLIREAFGYRFAFQHAGLSEGGMKEQIYAFTSSLKDAGYEVKKQPQNWLEAFEALKDVIRLSSEKKKIIFIDELSWMDTQKSDLMVALENFWNGFASARKDIVLIVCASATSWMLSKVVHNKGGLYNRLTEQIHLRTFCLRECEAYVKAAGLALNRNQILQYYMIFGGVPYYWGFLKKGLSLSQNIDSILFEKDAPLRDEFKYLYASVFKKPENYVKIIEALGTKKVGMIREEIITATKIPNSGDLTTKLEELESCGFIRKYNAFGMKKKNAIYQLMDCFTLFYFKFLKSEPTDEHFWTNQINTPAVNTWLGLAFERVCMEHVDQIKFKLGISGVLTEVNSWYCKSDPDNGIFGSQIDMLIARKDQVINLCEMKYSQSEYTITEKVDRSIRNKISDLRVVSGTKYAIYPTLITTYGVVENSYSQELQSVVMMDDLFA
;
A
#
# COMPACT_ATOMS: atom_id res chain seq x y z
N MET A 1 17.07 -12.87 0.85
CA MET A 1 17.45 -12.12 2.07
C MET A 1 16.31 -11.17 2.42
N LEU A 2 15.74 -11.31 3.61
CA LEU A 2 14.68 -10.43 4.10
C LEU A 2 15.29 -9.11 4.56
N VAL A 3 14.67 -8.00 4.16
CA VAL A 3 15.09 -6.64 4.48
C VAL A 3 13.91 -5.89 5.06
N GLY A 4 14.15 -5.09 6.08
CA GLY A 4 13.08 -4.47 6.84
C GLY A 4 12.22 -5.50 7.58
N ARG A 5 11.00 -5.14 7.94
CA ARG A 5 10.04 -6.06 8.58
C ARG A 5 10.46 -6.54 9.97
N GLU A 6 11.30 -5.75 10.66
CA GLU A 6 11.80 -6.12 11.99
C GLU A 6 10.66 -6.35 12.99
N LYS A 7 9.59 -5.53 12.90
CA LYS A 7 8.41 -5.65 13.77
C LYS A 7 7.64 -6.94 13.51
N GLU A 8 7.41 -7.23 12.24
CA GLU A 8 6.68 -8.43 11.81
C GLU A 8 7.47 -9.70 12.13
N LEU A 9 8.80 -9.67 11.92
CA LEU A 9 9.67 -10.79 12.27
C LEU A 9 9.69 -11.03 13.78
N HIS A 10 9.84 -9.98 14.57
CA HIS A 10 9.84 -10.10 16.04
C HIS A 10 8.55 -10.73 16.53
N LEU A 11 7.40 -10.23 16.06
CA LEU A 11 6.09 -10.80 16.36
C LEU A 11 6.00 -12.30 15.99
N LEU A 12 6.45 -12.68 14.79
CA LEU A 12 6.38 -14.08 14.33
C LEU A 12 7.30 -15.00 15.15
N HIS A 13 8.48 -14.51 15.56
CA HIS A 13 9.38 -15.25 16.43
C HIS A 13 8.83 -15.39 17.85
N ASP A 14 8.18 -14.35 18.40
CA ASP A 14 7.52 -14.43 19.71
C ASP A 14 6.42 -15.49 19.69
N ILE A 15 5.58 -15.50 18.65
CA ILE A 15 4.52 -16.51 18.44
C ILE A 15 5.11 -17.93 18.35
N GLN A 16 6.26 -18.10 17.70
CA GLN A 16 6.90 -19.40 17.56
C GLN A 16 7.39 -19.94 18.93
N ASN A 17 7.79 -19.05 19.82
CA ASN A 17 8.37 -19.39 21.12
C ASN A 17 7.35 -19.40 22.27
N ASP A 18 6.17 -18.89 22.07
CA ASP A 18 5.09 -18.88 23.07
C ASP A 18 4.48 -20.29 23.25
N ASP A 19 3.99 -20.59 24.43
CA ASP A 19 3.36 -21.87 24.79
C ASP A 19 1.82 -21.85 24.55
N SER A 20 1.35 -21.09 23.58
CA SER A 20 -0.07 -20.98 23.17
C SER A 20 -0.26 -21.28 21.69
N SER A 21 -1.45 -21.72 21.29
CA SER A 21 -1.80 -21.76 19.86
C SER A 21 -2.17 -20.38 19.33
N HIS A 22 -1.71 -20.07 18.14
CA HIS A 22 -1.92 -18.78 17.48
C HIS A 22 -2.64 -18.91 16.14
N PHE A 23 -3.56 -17.98 15.89
CA PHE A 23 -4.19 -17.80 14.60
C PHE A 23 -3.81 -16.42 14.06
N VAL A 24 -2.98 -16.42 13.03
CA VAL A 24 -2.38 -15.23 12.46
C VAL A 24 -2.94 -14.96 11.07
N ALA A 25 -3.49 -13.76 10.85
CA ALA A 25 -3.89 -13.30 9.53
C ALA A 25 -2.83 -12.35 8.96
N VAL A 26 -2.29 -12.68 7.77
CA VAL A 26 -1.32 -11.84 7.04
C VAL A 26 -1.95 -11.38 5.75
N TYR A 27 -2.09 -10.07 5.57
CA TYR A 27 -2.74 -9.51 4.39
C TYR A 27 -2.03 -8.23 3.93
N GLY A 28 -2.35 -7.82 2.74
CA GLY A 28 -1.76 -6.66 2.09
C GLY A 28 -1.66 -6.88 0.59
N ARG A 29 -1.30 -5.82 -0.11
CA ARG A 29 -1.17 -5.79 -1.58
C ARG A 29 -0.37 -6.98 -2.10
N ARG A 30 -0.68 -7.42 -3.32
CA ARG A 30 0.16 -8.40 -4.03
C ARG A 30 1.59 -7.89 -4.22
N ARG A 31 2.59 -8.79 -4.14
CA ARG A 31 4.02 -8.50 -4.35
C ARG A 31 4.71 -7.72 -3.23
N VAL A 32 4.07 -7.54 -2.06
CA VAL A 32 4.70 -6.92 -0.89
C VAL A 32 5.56 -7.89 -0.06
N GLY A 33 5.61 -9.17 -0.45
CA GLY A 33 6.47 -10.18 0.17
C GLY A 33 5.85 -10.97 1.32
N LYS A 34 4.51 -11.10 1.40
CA LYS A 34 3.82 -11.89 2.46
C LYS A 34 4.36 -13.30 2.60
N THR A 35 4.29 -14.08 1.52
CA THR A 35 4.79 -15.47 1.46
C THR A 35 6.27 -15.56 1.81
N PHE A 36 7.06 -14.59 1.32
CA PHE A 36 8.50 -14.52 1.58
C PHE A 36 8.79 -14.26 3.07
N LEU A 37 8.09 -13.30 3.68
CA LEU A 37 8.19 -13.00 5.11
C LEU A 37 7.94 -14.25 5.97
N ILE A 38 6.83 -14.96 5.70
CA ILE A 38 6.47 -16.14 6.48
C ILE A 38 7.49 -17.27 6.30
N ARG A 39 7.95 -17.50 5.07
CA ARG A 39 8.97 -18.54 4.81
C ARG A 39 10.29 -18.23 5.50
N GLU A 40 10.77 -17.00 5.43
CA GLU A 40 12.02 -16.57 6.09
C GLU A 40 11.87 -16.62 7.62
N ALA A 41 10.74 -16.15 8.18
CA ALA A 41 10.51 -16.14 9.64
C ALA A 41 10.57 -17.55 10.25
N PHE A 42 10.08 -18.55 9.55
CA PHE A 42 10.04 -19.96 10.02
C PHE A 42 11.13 -20.84 9.40
N GLY A 43 12.11 -20.27 8.68
CA GLY A 43 13.21 -21.00 8.08
C GLY A 43 12.77 -22.11 7.13
N TYR A 44 11.66 -21.90 6.41
CA TYR A 44 11.04 -22.85 5.47
C TYR A 44 10.61 -24.18 6.11
N ARG A 45 10.43 -24.22 7.45
CA ARG A 45 10.01 -25.41 8.19
C ARG A 45 8.55 -25.29 8.58
N PHE A 46 7.71 -26.08 7.93
CA PHE A 46 6.27 -26.12 8.14
C PHE A 46 5.82 -27.55 8.39
N ALA A 47 4.94 -27.74 9.38
CA ALA A 47 4.23 -29.01 9.53
C ALA A 47 3.26 -29.24 8.38
N PHE A 48 2.71 -28.14 7.82
CA PHE A 48 1.90 -28.13 6.62
C PHE A 48 1.97 -26.79 5.90
N GLN A 49 2.13 -26.82 4.58
CA GLN A 49 2.08 -25.62 3.73
C GLN A 49 1.19 -25.89 2.52
N HIS A 50 0.32 -24.92 2.21
CA HIS A 50 -0.55 -24.97 1.03
C HIS A 50 -0.73 -23.58 0.44
N ALA A 51 -0.94 -23.49 -0.89
CA ALA A 51 -1.33 -22.27 -1.58
C ALA A 51 -2.57 -22.54 -2.44
N GLY A 52 -3.58 -21.68 -2.34
CA GLY A 52 -4.78 -21.73 -3.14
C GLY A 52 -4.48 -21.55 -4.65
N LEU A 53 -5.31 -22.12 -5.51
CA LEU A 53 -5.25 -21.98 -6.95
C LEU A 53 -6.04 -20.75 -7.42
N SER A 54 -5.48 -19.91 -8.27
CA SER A 54 -6.12 -18.67 -8.72
C SER A 54 -7.42 -18.87 -9.51
N GLU A 55 -7.52 -19.95 -10.27
CA GLU A 55 -8.65 -20.23 -11.19
C GLU A 55 -9.32 -21.59 -10.94
N GLY A 56 -8.96 -22.26 -9.85
CA GLY A 56 -9.53 -23.57 -9.51
C GLY A 56 -10.93 -23.49 -8.92
N GLY A 57 -11.85 -24.36 -9.35
CA GLY A 57 -13.10 -24.62 -8.63
C GLY A 57 -12.86 -25.43 -7.34
N MET A 58 -13.94 -25.72 -6.58
CA MET A 58 -13.83 -26.42 -5.29
C MET A 58 -13.10 -27.78 -5.42
N LYS A 59 -13.35 -28.54 -6.49
CA LYS A 59 -12.72 -29.86 -6.69
C LYS A 59 -11.20 -29.74 -6.91
N GLU A 60 -10.79 -28.81 -7.75
CA GLU A 60 -9.38 -28.54 -8.04
C GLU A 60 -8.67 -27.99 -6.79
N GLN A 61 -9.30 -27.13 -6.01
CA GLN A 61 -8.76 -26.63 -4.74
C GLN A 61 -8.53 -27.77 -3.74
N ILE A 62 -9.53 -28.66 -3.55
CA ILE A 62 -9.41 -29.81 -2.65
C ILE A 62 -8.37 -30.81 -3.15
N TYR A 63 -8.26 -31.01 -4.46
CA TYR A 63 -7.22 -31.86 -5.05
C TYR A 63 -5.82 -31.31 -4.73
N ALA A 64 -5.60 -30.02 -4.96
CA ALA A 64 -4.33 -29.35 -4.65
C ALA A 64 -4.01 -29.39 -3.14
N PHE A 65 -5.01 -29.16 -2.29
CA PHE A 65 -4.86 -29.29 -0.83
C PHE A 65 -4.47 -30.71 -0.42
N THR A 66 -5.09 -31.72 -1.06
CA THR A 66 -4.76 -33.13 -0.83
C THR A 66 -3.34 -33.46 -1.27
N SER A 67 -2.86 -32.87 -2.37
CA SER A 67 -1.45 -33.01 -2.76
C SER A 67 -0.52 -32.46 -1.67
N SER A 68 -0.83 -31.29 -1.13
CA SER A 68 -0.04 -30.71 -0.02
C SER A 68 -0.06 -31.55 1.26
N LEU A 69 -1.16 -32.29 1.52
CA LEU A 69 -1.19 -33.27 2.63
C LEU A 69 -0.20 -34.42 2.38
N LYS A 70 -0.11 -34.92 1.15
CA LYS A 70 0.87 -35.96 0.78
C LYS A 70 2.30 -35.46 0.87
N ASP A 71 2.56 -34.22 0.43
CA ASP A 71 3.88 -33.58 0.53
C ASP A 71 4.32 -33.41 2.00
N ALA A 72 3.35 -33.25 2.92
CA ALA A 72 3.58 -33.25 4.37
C ALA A 72 3.72 -34.66 4.98
N GLY A 73 3.81 -35.70 4.16
CA GLY A 73 4.03 -37.08 4.61
C GLY A 73 2.76 -37.84 5.02
N TYR A 74 1.57 -37.32 4.73
CA TYR A 74 0.32 -37.97 5.08
C TYR A 74 -0.20 -38.89 3.98
N GLU A 75 -0.42 -40.16 4.29
CA GLU A 75 -1.02 -41.11 3.37
C GLU A 75 -2.55 -40.90 3.31
N VAL A 76 -3.01 -40.28 2.23
CA VAL A 76 -4.44 -40.02 1.99
C VAL A 76 -5.14 -41.30 1.52
N LYS A 77 -5.82 -41.99 2.42
CA LYS A 77 -6.56 -43.21 2.11
C LYS A 77 -7.79 -43.00 1.24
N LYS A 78 -8.46 -41.86 1.40
CA LYS A 78 -9.64 -41.44 0.66
C LYS A 78 -9.55 -39.96 0.30
N GLN A 79 -9.77 -39.60 -0.96
CA GLN A 79 -9.81 -38.22 -1.42
C GLN A 79 -10.91 -37.46 -0.69
N PRO A 80 -10.63 -36.37 0.03
CA PRO A 80 -11.65 -35.48 0.61
C PRO A 80 -12.60 -34.95 -0.46
N GLN A 81 -13.90 -34.85 -0.16
CA GLN A 81 -14.92 -34.37 -1.07
C GLN A 81 -15.34 -32.92 -0.76
N ASN A 82 -15.01 -32.42 0.41
CA ASN A 82 -15.33 -31.09 0.90
C ASN A 82 -14.25 -30.60 1.86
N TRP A 83 -14.32 -29.33 2.25
CA TRP A 83 -13.34 -28.73 3.12
C TRP A 83 -13.35 -29.28 4.57
N LEU A 84 -14.50 -29.74 5.07
CA LEU A 84 -14.54 -30.37 6.39
C LEU A 84 -13.68 -31.65 6.39
N GLU A 85 -13.84 -32.52 5.38
CA GLU A 85 -13.00 -33.73 5.25
C GLU A 85 -11.53 -33.38 5.02
N ALA A 86 -11.22 -32.33 4.26
CA ALA A 86 -9.87 -31.89 4.01
C ALA A 86 -9.18 -31.39 5.30
N PHE A 87 -9.87 -30.62 6.15
CA PHE A 87 -9.35 -30.19 7.43
C PHE A 87 -9.29 -31.32 8.48
N GLU A 88 -10.15 -32.34 8.40
CA GLU A 88 -9.96 -33.55 9.23
C GLU A 88 -8.64 -34.26 8.88
N ALA A 89 -8.32 -34.43 7.59
CA ALA A 89 -7.03 -34.98 7.16
C ALA A 89 -5.84 -34.10 7.62
N LEU A 90 -5.99 -32.78 7.63
CA LEU A 90 -4.98 -31.86 8.19
C LEU A 90 -4.76 -32.09 9.68
N LYS A 91 -5.82 -32.40 10.46
CA LYS A 91 -5.64 -32.73 11.90
C LYS A 91 -4.74 -33.97 12.08
N ASP A 92 -4.83 -34.95 11.18
CA ASP A 92 -3.97 -36.14 11.25
C ASP A 92 -2.52 -35.80 10.90
N VAL A 93 -2.25 -34.96 9.90
CA VAL A 93 -0.90 -34.43 9.64
C VAL A 93 -0.30 -33.77 10.92
N ILE A 94 -1.09 -32.93 11.60
CA ILE A 94 -0.66 -32.25 12.81
C ILE A 94 -0.37 -33.24 13.95
N ARG A 95 -1.17 -34.30 14.10
CA ARG A 95 -0.96 -35.35 15.12
C ARG A 95 0.30 -36.14 14.87
N LEU A 96 0.63 -36.40 13.61
CA LEU A 96 1.81 -37.16 13.19
C LEU A 96 3.11 -36.34 13.22
N SER A 97 3.02 -35.02 13.19
CA SER A 97 4.19 -34.14 13.22
C SER A 97 4.93 -34.24 14.55
N SER A 98 6.24 -34.46 14.49
CA SER A 98 7.15 -34.50 15.66
C SER A 98 7.63 -33.11 16.10
N GLU A 99 7.35 -32.06 15.33
CA GLU A 99 7.78 -30.69 15.66
C GLU A 99 7.16 -30.22 16.98
N LYS A 100 7.94 -29.53 17.83
CA LYS A 100 7.42 -28.96 19.08
C LYS A 100 6.30 -27.96 18.81
N LYS A 101 6.49 -27.08 17.83
CA LYS A 101 5.50 -26.10 17.34
C LYS A 101 5.13 -26.43 15.90
N LYS A 102 3.84 -26.69 15.65
CA LYS A 102 3.32 -27.05 14.34
C LYS A 102 2.93 -25.80 13.59
N ILE A 103 3.77 -25.37 12.65
CA ILE A 103 3.50 -24.21 11.81
C ILE A 103 2.68 -24.68 10.60
N ILE A 104 1.48 -24.14 10.48
CA ILE A 104 0.55 -24.43 9.38
C ILE A 104 0.40 -23.14 8.57
N PHE A 105 0.83 -23.17 7.34
CA PHE A 105 0.79 -22.01 6.45
C PHE A 105 -0.14 -22.24 5.27
N ILE A 106 -1.22 -21.45 5.20
CA ILE A 106 -2.20 -21.45 4.09
C ILE A 106 -2.09 -20.11 3.38
N ASP A 107 -1.49 -20.14 2.19
CA ASP A 107 -1.32 -18.96 1.36
C ASP A 107 -2.48 -18.79 0.37
N GLU A 108 -2.77 -17.56 -0.02
CA GLU A 108 -3.87 -17.17 -0.92
C GLU A 108 -5.22 -17.82 -0.57
N LEU A 109 -5.57 -17.79 0.72
CA LEU A 109 -6.82 -18.37 1.26
C LEU A 109 -8.06 -17.87 0.52
N SER A 110 -8.05 -16.62 0.04
CA SER A 110 -9.16 -16.02 -0.72
C SER A 110 -9.45 -16.73 -2.05
N TRP A 111 -8.46 -17.41 -2.64
CA TRP A 111 -8.68 -18.19 -3.87
C TRP A 111 -9.36 -19.53 -3.59
N MET A 112 -9.17 -20.07 -2.39
CA MET A 112 -9.81 -21.32 -1.96
C MET A 112 -11.30 -21.12 -1.65
N ASP A 113 -11.73 -19.88 -1.31
CA ASP A 113 -13.13 -19.55 -1.01
C ASP A 113 -13.95 -19.42 -2.31
N THR A 114 -14.26 -20.57 -2.90
CA THR A 114 -15.09 -20.66 -4.10
C THR A 114 -16.58 -20.60 -3.72
N GLN A 115 -17.43 -20.33 -4.71
CA GLN A 115 -18.86 -20.21 -4.45
C GLN A 115 -19.43 -21.52 -3.84
N LYS A 116 -20.13 -21.43 -2.70
CA LYS A 116 -20.74 -22.55 -1.97
C LYS A 116 -19.72 -23.62 -1.53
N SER A 117 -18.48 -23.24 -1.25
CA SER A 117 -17.44 -24.20 -0.85
C SER A 117 -17.42 -24.51 0.64
N ASP A 118 -18.08 -23.70 1.47
CA ASP A 118 -18.10 -23.81 2.95
C ASP A 118 -16.70 -23.81 3.58
N LEU A 119 -15.69 -23.25 2.88
CA LEU A 119 -14.30 -23.15 3.37
C LEU A 119 -14.23 -22.49 4.74
N MET A 120 -14.94 -21.35 4.91
CA MET A 120 -14.91 -20.60 6.16
C MET A 120 -15.52 -21.37 7.32
N VAL A 121 -16.57 -22.17 7.06
CA VAL A 121 -17.20 -23.07 8.05
C VAL A 121 -16.20 -24.16 8.48
N ALA A 122 -15.48 -24.74 7.53
CA ALA A 122 -14.47 -25.77 7.81
C ALA A 122 -13.28 -25.20 8.59
N LEU A 123 -12.79 -24.00 8.23
CA LEU A 123 -11.73 -23.30 8.95
C LEU A 123 -12.13 -22.95 10.38
N GLU A 124 -13.38 -22.48 10.57
CA GLU A 124 -13.96 -22.21 11.87
C GLU A 124 -14.01 -23.47 12.73
N ASN A 125 -14.54 -24.58 12.18
CA ASN A 125 -14.59 -25.87 12.88
C ASN A 125 -13.18 -26.37 13.24
N PHE A 126 -12.22 -26.27 12.33
CA PHE A 126 -10.84 -26.65 12.59
C PHE A 126 -10.23 -25.82 13.74
N TRP A 127 -10.39 -24.50 13.70
CA TRP A 127 -9.82 -23.64 14.74
C TRP A 127 -10.51 -23.85 16.08
N ASN A 128 -11.84 -23.69 16.15
CA ASN A 128 -12.58 -23.73 17.41
C ASN A 128 -12.66 -25.14 18.01
N GLY A 129 -12.79 -26.18 17.18
CA GLY A 129 -12.95 -27.55 17.63
C GLY A 129 -11.64 -28.30 17.88
N PHE A 130 -10.50 -27.82 17.37
CA PHE A 130 -9.25 -28.55 17.45
C PHE A 130 -8.03 -27.67 17.80
N ALA A 131 -7.74 -26.65 16.99
CA ALA A 131 -6.48 -25.92 17.08
C ALA A 131 -6.39 -25.04 18.34
N SER A 132 -7.46 -24.35 18.71
CA SER A 132 -7.50 -23.42 19.85
C SER A 132 -7.36 -24.13 21.21
N ALA A 133 -7.75 -25.40 21.31
CA ALA A 133 -7.62 -26.20 22.52
C ALA A 133 -6.18 -26.74 22.75
N ARG A 134 -5.31 -26.62 21.75
CA ARG A 134 -3.92 -27.03 21.80
C ARG A 134 -3.01 -25.86 22.19
N LYS A 135 -1.73 -26.15 22.45
CA LYS A 135 -0.72 -25.14 22.78
C LYS A 135 0.42 -25.06 21.76
N ASP A 136 0.35 -25.89 20.74
CA ASP A 136 1.46 -26.18 19.85
C ASP A 136 1.18 -25.85 18.37
N ILE A 137 0.07 -25.17 18.07
CA ILE A 137 -0.31 -24.83 16.68
C ILE A 137 -0.12 -23.33 16.41
N VAL A 138 0.54 -23.01 15.31
CA VAL A 138 0.50 -21.69 14.69
C VAL A 138 -0.14 -21.80 13.32
N LEU A 139 -1.38 -21.38 13.21
CA LEU A 139 -2.10 -21.30 11.94
C LEU A 139 -1.91 -19.90 11.35
N ILE A 140 -1.26 -19.86 10.20
CA ILE A 140 -1.02 -18.62 9.45
C ILE A 140 -1.80 -18.67 8.16
N VAL A 141 -2.68 -17.71 7.95
CA VAL A 141 -3.43 -17.56 6.71
C VAL A 141 -3.06 -16.27 6.01
N CYS A 142 -2.78 -16.35 4.70
CA CYS A 142 -2.45 -15.20 3.88
C CYS A 142 -3.50 -14.96 2.79
N ALA A 143 -3.70 -13.69 2.43
CA ALA A 143 -4.40 -13.32 1.20
C ALA A 143 -3.88 -12.02 0.62
N SER A 144 -3.87 -11.96 -0.72
CA SER A 144 -3.60 -10.73 -1.47
C SER A 144 -4.87 -9.88 -1.64
N ALA A 145 -6.06 -10.49 -1.58
CA ALA A 145 -7.35 -9.80 -1.55
C ALA A 145 -7.61 -9.25 -0.13
N THR A 146 -7.06 -8.06 0.15
CA THR A 146 -7.09 -7.44 1.48
C THR A 146 -8.51 -7.28 2.01
N SER A 147 -9.46 -6.80 1.20
CA SER A 147 -10.85 -6.63 1.60
C SER A 147 -11.56 -7.95 1.94
N TRP A 148 -11.26 -9.01 1.18
CA TRP A 148 -11.76 -10.35 1.50
C TRP A 148 -11.24 -10.80 2.87
N MET A 149 -9.94 -10.67 3.14
CA MET A 149 -9.34 -11.02 4.42
C MET A 149 -9.97 -10.22 5.57
N LEU A 150 -10.12 -8.89 5.38
CA LEU A 150 -10.75 -8.04 6.39
C LEU A 150 -12.20 -8.46 6.67
N SER A 151 -13.01 -8.71 5.64
CA SER A 151 -14.43 -9.01 5.80
C SER A 151 -14.70 -10.44 6.28
N LYS A 152 -13.95 -11.43 5.79
CA LYS A 152 -14.21 -12.85 6.03
C LYS A 152 -13.45 -13.42 7.23
N VAL A 153 -12.28 -12.87 7.55
CA VAL A 153 -11.42 -13.39 8.60
C VAL A 153 -11.29 -12.39 9.75
N VAL A 154 -10.78 -11.19 9.48
CA VAL A 154 -10.45 -10.20 10.53
C VAL A 154 -11.69 -9.64 11.22
N HIS A 155 -12.66 -9.17 10.45
CA HIS A 155 -13.92 -8.60 10.94
C HIS A 155 -15.09 -9.60 10.80
N ASN A 156 -14.76 -10.90 10.85
CA ASN A 156 -15.77 -11.95 10.81
C ASN A 156 -16.80 -11.74 11.95
N LYS A 157 -18.09 -11.87 11.61
CA LYS A 157 -19.19 -11.73 12.58
C LYS A 157 -19.75 -13.09 13.04
N GLY A 158 -19.19 -14.19 12.51
CA GLY A 158 -19.54 -15.58 12.84
C GLY A 158 -18.58 -16.18 13.86
N GLY A 159 -18.31 -17.46 13.75
CA GLY A 159 -17.55 -18.22 14.73
C GLY A 159 -16.04 -17.96 14.72
N LEU A 160 -15.52 -17.21 13.76
CA LEU A 160 -14.15 -16.68 13.80
C LEU A 160 -14.04 -15.31 14.49
N TYR A 161 -15.16 -14.76 15.00
CA TYR A 161 -15.14 -13.49 15.71
C TYR A 161 -14.20 -13.54 16.93
N ASN A 162 -13.26 -12.57 17.02
CA ASN A 162 -12.24 -12.51 18.08
C ASN A 162 -11.39 -13.80 18.24
N ARG A 163 -11.19 -14.57 17.16
CA ARG A 163 -10.37 -15.77 17.18
C ARG A 163 -8.96 -15.56 16.67
N LEU A 164 -8.72 -14.49 15.91
CA LEU A 164 -7.36 -14.09 15.56
C LEU A 164 -6.62 -13.67 16.81
N THR A 165 -5.41 -14.22 16.98
CA THR A 165 -4.49 -13.76 18.01
C THR A 165 -3.65 -12.61 17.52
N GLU A 166 -3.32 -12.61 16.21
CA GLU A 166 -2.48 -11.58 15.60
C GLU A 166 -2.92 -11.24 14.18
N GLN A 167 -2.64 -9.99 13.79
CA GLN A 167 -2.92 -9.46 12.46
C GLN A 167 -1.70 -8.71 11.93
N ILE A 168 -1.26 -9.08 10.75
CA ILE A 168 -0.15 -8.43 10.06
C ILE A 168 -0.66 -7.82 8.76
N HIS A 169 -0.85 -6.51 8.74
CA HIS A 169 -1.08 -5.77 7.51
C HIS A 169 0.26 -5.39 6.89
N LEU A 170 0.76 -6.23 5.97
CA LEU A 170 2.04 -6.02 5.32
C LEU A 170 1.91 -4.94 4.24
N ARG A 171 2.44 -3.76 4.53
CA ARG A 171 2.44 -2.60 3.62
C ARG A 171 3.61 -2.68 2.63
N THR A 172 3.62 -1.81 1.64
CA THR A 172 4.79 -1.53 0.80
C THR A 172 5.95 -1.01 1.63
N PHE A 173 7.17 -1.11 1.15
CA PHE A 173 8.33 -0.52 1.81
C PHE A 173 8.20 1.00 1.91
N CYS A 174 8.64 1.58 3.01
CA CYS A 174 8.94 3.01 3.09
C CYS A 174 10.34 3.28 2.49
N LEU A 175 10.72 4.55 2.34
CA LEU A 175 12.02 4.93 1.79
C LEU A 175 13.20 4.35 2.59
N ARG A 176 13.11 4.27 3.91
CA ARG A 176 14.14 3.63 4.77
C ARG A 176 14.31 2.14 4.43
N GLU A 177 13.22 1.41 4.25
CA GLU A 177 13.27 -0.01 3.86
C GLU A 177 13.81 -0.19 2.44
N CYS A 178 13.50 0.72 1.53
CA CYS A 178 14.07 0.75 0.18
C CYS A 178 15.58 1.04 0.21
N GLU A 179 16.05 1.96 1.05
CA GLU A 179 17.48 2.21 1.25
C GLU A 179 18.19 0.97 1.82
N ALA A 180 17.58 0.31 2.80
CA ALA A 180 18.10 -0.93 3.35
C ALA A 180 18.18 -2.03 2.29
N TYR A 181 17.16 -2.14 1.42
CA TYR A 181 17.16 -3.09 0.31
C TYR A 181 18.29 -2.80 -0.69
N VAL A 182 18.47 -1.55 -1.10
CA VAL A 182 19.54 -1.10 -2.02
C VAL A 182 20.92 -1.45 -1.44
N LYS A 183 21.17 -1.16 -0.17
CA LYS A 183 22.41 -1.51 0.54
C LYS A 183 22.64 -3.02 0.57
N ALA A 184 21.62 -3.77 0.94
CA ALA A 184 21.67 -5.22 1.06
C ALA A 184 21.88 -5.92 -0.30
N ALA A 185 21.29 -5.37 -1.37
CA ALA A 185 21.50 -5.83 -2.74
C ALA A 185 22.85 -5.39 -3.33
N GLY A 186 23.62 -4.55 -2.63
CA GLY A 186 24.92 -4.01 -3.09
C GLY A 186 24.78 -3.12 -4.32
N LEU A 187 23.69 -2.35 -4.39
CA LEU A 187 23.44 -1.36 -5.43
C LEU A 187 24.00 0.01 -5.01
N ALA A 188 24.63 0.72 -5.95
CA ALA A 188 25.21 2.04 -5.70
C ALA A 188 24.24 3.18 -6.07
N LEU A 189 23.16 3.31 -5.31
CA LEU A 189 22.17 4.37 -5.46
C LEU A 189 22.23 5.33 -4.26
N ASN A 190 22.24 6.64 -4.53
CA ASN A 190 22.04 7.65 -3.50
C ASN A 190 20.55 7.85 -3.16
N ARG A 191 20.25 8.57 -2.08
CA ARG A 191 18.87 8.78 -1.61
C ARG A 191 17.96 9.46 -2.64
N ASN A 192 18.48 10.41 -3.44
CA ASN A 192 17.68 11.02 -4.50
C ASN A 192 17.33 10.01 -5.60
N GLN A 193 18.26 9.14 -5.98
CA GLN A 193 17.99 8.06 -6.94
C GLN A 193 17.00 7.03 -6.39
N ILE A 194 17.09 6.70 -5.10
CA ILE A 194 16.12 5.86 -4.40
C ILE A 194 14.74 6.52 -4.42
N LEU A 195 14.66 7.82 -4.12
CA LEU A 195 13.43 8.60 -4.18
C LEU A 195 12.84 8.60 -5.59
N GLN A 196 13.65 8.84 -6.65
CA GLN A 196 13.18 8.82 -8.03
C GLN A 196 12.64 7.44 -8.44
N TYR A 197 13.33 6.36 -8.04
CA TYR A 197 12.84 4.99 -8.29
C TYR A 197 11.52 4.73 -7.54
N TYR A 198 11.43 5.19 -6.29
CA TYR A 198 10.20 5.10 -5.50
C TYR A 198 9.03 5.85 -6.13
N MET A 199 9.27 7.03 -6.70
CA MET A 199 8.25 7.79 -7.42
C MET A 199 7.64 7.04 -8.62
N ILE A 200 8.40 6.09 -9.22
CA ILE A 200 7.94 5.26 -10.34
C ILE A 200 7.26 3.99 -9.85
N PHE A 201 7.92 3.25 -8.97
CA PHE A 201 7.55 1.88 -8.61
C PHE A 201 6.89 1.76 -7.22
N GLY A 202 6.88 2.86 -6.44
CA GLY A 202 6.51 2.81 -5.03
C GLY A 202 7.43 1.88 -4.23
N GLY A 203 7.01 1.57 -3.02
CA GLY A 203 7.74 0.64 -2.15
C GLY A 203 7.38 -0.84 -2.36
N VAL A 204 7.00 -1.28 -3.56
CA VAL A 204 6.65 -2.69 -3.83
C VAL A 204 7.92 -3.53 -3.98
N PRO A 205 8.29 -4.41 -3.02
CA PRO A 205 9.59 -5.12 -3.03
C PRO A 205 9.89 -5.88 -4.31
N TYR A 206 8.87 -6.44 -4.93
CA TYR A 206 9.01 -7.17 -6.19
C TYR A 206 9.62 -6.31 -7.31
N TYR A 207 9.24 -5.04 -7.41
CA TYR A 207 9.77 -4.14 -8.44
C TYR A 207 11.23 -3.76 -8.19
N TRP A 208 11.62 -3.64 -6.92
CA TRP A 208 13.01 -3.39 -6.52
C TRP A 208 13.94 -4.55 -6.87
N GLY A 209 13.40 -5.78 -6.97
CA GLY A 209 14.13 -6.96 -7.37
C GLY A 209 14.65 -6.97 -8.81
N PHE A 210 14.16 -6.08 -9.67
CA PHE A 210 14.63 -5.96 -11.06
C PHE A 210 15.82 -5.04 -11.24
N LEU A 211 16.23 -4.29 -10.22
CA LEU A 211 17.40 -3.42 -10.27
C LEU A 211 18.69 -4.23 -10.50
N LYS A 212 19.46 -3.84 -11.50
CA LYS A 212 20.71 -4.49 -11.88
C LYS A 212 21.91 -3.63 -11.47
N LYS A 213 22.96 -4.28 -10.93
CA LYS A 213 24.24 -3.64 -10.64
C LYS A 213 24.92 -3.20 -11.94
N GLY A 214 25.68 -2.10 -11.87
CA GLY A 214 26.44 -1.59 -12.99
C GLY A 214 25.66 -0.74 -14.00
N LEU A 215 24.32 -0.69 -13.88
CA LEU A 215 23.48 0.20 -14.67
C LEU A 215 23.18 1.47 -13.87
N SER A 216 23.11 2.61 -14.57
CA SER A 216 22.57 3.84 -14.01
C SER A 216 21.07 3.67 -13.65
N LEU A 217 20.53 4.59 -12.87
CA LEU A 217 19.08 4.56 -12.55
C LEU A 217 18.23 4.59 -13.84
N SER A 218 18.56 5.45 -14.79
CA SER A 218 17.80 5.59 -16.04
C SER A 218 17.87 4.33 -16.90
N GLN A 219 19.07 3.72 -17.03
CA GLN A 219 19.23 2.45 -17.73
C GLN A 219 18.45 1.32 -17.07
N ASN A 220 18.41 1.30 -15.73
CA ASN A 220 17.56 0.34 -15.01
C ASN A 220 16.08 0.55 -15.34
N ILE A 221 15.59 1.79 -15.35
CA ILE A 221 14.19 2.11 -15.67
C ILE A 221 13.87 1.70 -17.11
N ASP A 222 14.75 1.99 -18.08
CA ASP A 222 14.56 1.56 -19.46
C ASP A 222 14.50 0.04 -19.59
N SER A 223 15.42 -0.68 -18.95
CA SER A 223 15.45 -2.15 -19.00
C SER A 223 14.26 -2.82 -18.31
N ILE A 224 13.60 -2.14 -17.40
CA ILE A 224 12.47 -2.67 -16.64
C ILE A 224 11.12 -2.35 -17.32
N LEU A 225 11.01 -1.22 -18.04
CA LEU A 225 9.74 -0.70 -18.55
C LEU A 225 9.67 -0.47 -20.05
N PHE A 226 10.79 -0.13 -20.72
CA PHE A 226 10.76 0.40 -22.10
C PHE A 226 11.39 -0.52 -23.13
N GLU A 227 12.38 -1.34 -22.77
CA GLU A 227 12.95 -2.35 -23.67
C GLU A 227 11.85 -3.31 -24.15
N LYS A 228 12.06 -3.93 -25.32
CA LYS A 228 11.08 -4.80 -25.98
C LYS A 228 10.56 -5.92 -25.07
N ASP A 229 11.47 -6.56 -24.32
CA ASP A 229 11.16 -7.67 -23.43
C ASP A 229 11.21 -7.24 -21.95
N ALA A 230 10.95 -5.97 -21.66
CA ALA A 230 11.02 -5.43 -20.33
C ALA A 230 10.00 -6.12 -19.37
N PRO A 231 10.45 -6.58 -18.19
CA PRO A 231 9.64 -7.46 -17.33
C PRO A 231 8.37 -6.81 -16.77
N LEU A 232 8.30 -5.48 -16.73
CA LEU A 232 7.14 -4.75 -16.22
C LEU A 232 6.42 -3.91 -17.29
N ARG A 233 6.74 -4.10 -18.58
CA ARG A 233 6.11 -3.36 -19.68
C ARG A 233 4.59 -3.53 -19.68
N ASP A 234 4.10 -4.75 -19.49
CA ASP A 234 2.68 -5.11 -19.45
C ASP A 234 2.10 -5.21 -18.04
N GLU A 235 2.86 -4.79 -17.03
CA GLU A 235 2.47 -4.95 -15.62
C GLU A 235 1.09 -4.38 -15.31
N PHE A 236 0.73 -3.23 -15.87
CA PHE A 236 -0.56 -2.59 -15.63
C PHE A 236 -1.74 -3.49 -16.04
N LYS A 237 -1.61 -4.23 -17.15
CA LYS A 237 -2.66 -5.14 -17.64
C LYS A 237 -2.97 -6.24 -16.62
N TYR A 238 -1.94 -6.73 -15.92
CA TYR A 238 -2.06 -7.86 -14.98
C TYR A 238 -2.26 -7.42 -13.53
N LEU A 239 -1.86 -6.19 -13.19
CA LEU A 239 -1.87 -5.69 -11.81
C LEU A 239 -3.27 -5.81 -11.18
N TYR A 240 -4.28 -5.25 -11.82
CA TYR A 240 -5.65 -5.25 -11.30
C TYR A 240 -6.34 -6.62 -11.47
N ALA A 241 -6.10 -7.32 -12.59
CA ALA A 241 -6.63 -8.65 -12.83
C ALA A 241 -6.14 -9.68 -11.80
N SER A 242 -4.95 -9.47 -11.26
CA SER A 242 -4.36 -10.36 -10.26
C SER A 242 -4.89 -10.16 -8.83
N VAL A 243 -5.58 -9.04 -8.57
CA VAL A 243 -6.11 -8.66 -7.25
C VAL A 243 -7.62 -8.79 -7.20
N PHE A 244 -8.32 -8.43 -8.29
CA PHE A 244 -9.77 -8.33 -8.32
C PHE A 244 -10.41 -9.34 -9.29
N LYS A 245 -11.43 -10.05 -8.82
CA LYS A 245 -12.33 -10.82 -9.70
C LYS A 245 -13.14 -9.82 -10.52
N LYS A 246 -13.10 -9.78 -11.85
CA LYS A 246 -13.75 -8.79 -12.73
C LYS A 246 -13.14 -7.38 -12.59
N PRO A 247 -11.91 -7.19 -13.05
CA PRO A 247 -11.13 -5.95 -12.82
C PRO A 247 -11.64 -4.75 -13.62
N GLU A 248 -12.53 -4.90 -14.60
CA GLU A 248 -12.90 -3.88 -15.57
C GLU A 248 -13.43 -2.60 -14.91
N ASN A 249 -14.29 -2.73 -13.89
CA ASN A 249 -14.84 -1.58 -13.18
C ASN A 249 -13.80 -0.91 -12.26
N TYR A 250 -12.86 -1.66 -11.69
CA TYR A 250 -11.76 -1.10 -10.91
C TYR A 250 -10.83 -0.29 -11.80
N VAL A 251 -10.49 -0.81 -12.97
CA VAL A 251 -9.67 -0.09 -13.96
C VAL A 251 -10.35 1.20 -14.41
N LYS A 252 -11.68 1.19 -14.71
CA LYS A 252 -12.43 2.41 -15.03
C LYS A 252 -12.36 3.47 -13.93
N ILE A 253 -12.49 3.06 -12.66
CA ILE A 253 -12.39 3.98 -11.50
C ILE A 253 -10.97 4.57 -11.44
N ILE A 254 -9.95 3.75 -11.57
CA ILE A 254 -8.55 4.17 -11.51
C ILE A 254 -8.21 5.10 -12.68
N GLU A 255 -8.67 4.80 -13.88
CA GLU A 255 -8.50 5.67 -15.06
C GLU A 255 -9.16 7.04 -14.84
N ALA A 256 -10.39 7.07 -14.33
CA ALA A 256 -11.07 8.32 -14.00
C ALA A 256 -10.28 9.13 -12.95
N LEU A 257 -9.85 8.50 -11.87
CA LEU A 257 -9.05 9.14 -10.81
C LEU A 257 -7.69 9.64 -11.31
N GLY A 258 -7.08 8.94 -12.28
CA GLY A 258 -5.83 9.34 -12.91
C GLY A 258 -5.90 10.66 -13.68
N THR A 259 -7.10 11.11 -14.06
CA THR A 259 -7.29 12.38 -14.79
C THR A 259 -7.30 13.61 -13.89
N LYS A 260 -7.46 13.45 -12.56
CA LYS A 260 -7.64 14.58 -11.64
C LYS A 260 -6.71 14.48 -10.43
N LYS A 261 -5.69 15.35 -10.39
CA LYS A 261 -4.64 15.36 -9.36
C LYS A 261 -5.20 15.35 -7.92
N VAL A 262 -6.18 16.18 -7.63
CA VAL A 262 -6.79 16.30 -6.29
C VAL A 262 -7.70 15.12 -5.94
N GLY A 263 -8.02 14.26 -6.90
CA GLY A 263 -9.00 13.20 -6.76
C GLY A 263 -10.42 13.65 -7.08
N MET A 264 -11.39 12.76 -6.87
CA MET A 264 -12.79 12.94 -7.21
C MET A 264 -13.69 12.61 -6.03
N ILE A 265 -14.79 13.33 -5.89
CA ILE A 265 -15.90 12.90 -5.04
C ILE A 265 -16.68 11.77 -5.73
N ARG A 266 -17.51 11.07 -4.97
CA ARG A 266 -18.26 9.91 -5.46
C ARG A 266 -19.10 10.22 -6.70
N GLU A 267 -19.77 11.37 -6.73
CA GLU A 267 -20.63 11.81 -7.84
C GLU A 267 -19.81 12.04 -9.13
N GLU A 268 -18.60 12.57 -9.02
CA GLU A 268 -17.69 12.75 -10.15
C GLU A 268 -17.23 11.40 -10.72
N ILE A 269 -16.94 10.43 -9.84
CA ILE A 269 -16.58 9.05 -10.25
C ILE A 269 -17.74 8.42 -11.01
N ILE A 270 -18.97 8.50 -10.50
CA ILE A 270 -20.17 7.97 -11.17
C ILE A 270 -20.33 8.60 -12.56
N THR A 271 -20.20 9.92 -12.64
CA THR A 271 -20.34 10.66 -13.91
C THR A 271 -19.28 10.23 -14.91
N ALA A 272 -18.02 10.11 -14.48
CA ALA A 272 -16.90 9.76 -15.37
C ALA A 272 -16.93 8.29 -15.81
N THR A 273 -17.29 7.36 -14.90
CA THR A 273 -17.20 5.93 -15.17
C THR A 273 -18.51 5.32 -15.69
N LYS A 274 -19.63 5.98 -15.50
CA LYS A 274 -20.99 5.46 -15.72
C LYS A 274 -21.34 4.23 -14.87
N ILE A 275 -20.60 3.98 -13.81
CA ILE A 275 -20.91 2.91 -12.86
C ILE A 275 -22.07 3.38 -11.96
N PRO A 276 -23.12 2.57 -11.78
CA PRO A 276 -24.28 2.95 -10.97
C PRO A 276 -23.92 3.28 -9.51
N ASN A 277 -24.64 4.24 -8.92
CA ASN A 277 -24.53 4.54 -7.49
C ASN A 277 -25.13 3.41 -6.64
N SER A 278 -24.34 2.46 -6.25
CA SER A 278 -24.75 1.24 -5.56
C SER A 278 -23.79 0.85 -4.43
N GLY A 279 -24.18 -0.13 -3.64
CA GLY A 279 -23.30 -0.76 -2.65
C GLY A 279 -22.05 -1.39 -3.31
N ASP A 280 -22.18 -1.92 -4.53
CA ASP A 280 -21.06 -2.48 -5.30
C ASP A 280 -19.96 -1.43 -5.57
N LEU A 281 -20.33 -0.19 -5.93
CA LEU A 281 -19.35 0.90 -6.07
C LEU A 281 -18.66 1.21 -4.73
N THR A 282 -19.42 1.19 -3.60
CA THR A 282 -18.82 1.41 -2.27
C THR A 282 -17.79 0.33 -1.97
N THR A 283 -18.14 -0.93 -2.18
CA THR A 283 -17.22 -2.06 -1.99
C THR A 283 -15.95 -1.89 -2.83
N LYS A 284 -16.08 -1.54 -4.12
CA LYS A 284 -14.92 -1.35 -5.01
C LYS A 284 -13.99 -0.23 -4.54
N LEU A 285 -14.55 0.88 -4.07
CA LEU A 285 -13.75 1.99 -3.53
C LEU A 285 -13.02 1.60 -2.23
N GLU A 286 -13.70 0.86 -1.34
CA GLU A 286 -13.09 0.34 -0.10
C GLU A 286 -11.99 -0.70 -0.41
N GLU A 287 -12.18 -1.53 -1.40
CA GLU A 287 -11.19 -2.51 -1.85
C GLU A 287 -9.95 -1.84 -2.45
N LEU A 288 -10.12 -0.84 -3.32
CA LEU A 288 -9.02 -0.07 -3.87
C LEU A 288 -8.24 0.68 -2.78
N GLU A 289 -8.93 1.22 -1.77
CA GLU A 289 -8.33 1.89 -0.63
C GLU A 289 -7.55 0.89 0.24
N SER A 290 -8.15 -0.24 0.59
CA SER A 290 -7.49 -1.27 1.42
C SER A 290 -6.26 -1.91 0.77
N CYS A 291 -6.23 -1.93 -0.57
CA CYS A 291 -5.07 -2.38 -1.34
C CYS A 291 -4.03 -1.27 -1.57
N GLY A 292 -4.28 -0.04 -1.11
CA GLY A 292 -3.35 1.09 -1.24
C GLY A 292 -3.27 1.70 -2.65
N PHE A 293 -4.21 1.41 -3.56
CA PHE A 293 -4.25 2.05 -4.87
C PHE A 293 -4.76 3.48 -4.80
N ILE A 294 -5.70 3.74 -3.91
CA ILE A 294 -6.29 5.06 -3.68
C ILE A 294 -6.26 5.39 -2.18
N ARG A 295 -6.38 6.67 -1.87
CA ARG A 295 -6.73 7.13 -0.52
C ARG A 295 -8.09 7.80 -0.53
N LYS A 296 -8.79 7.70 0.60
CA LYS A 296 -9.99 8.45 0.89
C LYS A 296 -9.68 9.50 1.94
N TYR A 297 -10.04 10.73 1.70
CA TYR A 297 -9.87 11.81 2.67
C TYR A 297 -11.05 12.77 2.63
N ASN A 298 -11.23 13.53 3.72
CA ASN A 298 -12.18 14.63 3.75
C ASN A 298 -11.42 15.94 3.58
N ALA A 299 -12.01 16.91 2.87
CA ALA A 299 -11.48 18.26 2.89
C ALA A 299 -11.64 18.84 4.30
N PHE A 300 -10.61 19.53 4.81
CA PHE A 300 -10.64 20.14 6.15
C PHE A 300 -11.86 21.07 6.31
N GLY A 301 -12.58 20.94 7.43
CA GLY A 301 -13.79 21.73 7.71
C GLY A 301 -15.04 21.28 6.95
N MET A 302 -14.97 20.28 6.06
CA MET A 302 -16.12 19.77 5.30
C MET A 302 -16.77 18.55 5.98
N LYS A 303 -18.10 18.40 5.76
CA LYS A 303 -18.84 17.22 6.26
C LYS A 303 -18.35 15.93 5.59
N LYS A 304 -18.37 14.81 6.33
CA LYS A 304 -17.96 13.47 5.85
C LYS A 304 -18.64 12.98 4.55
N LYS A 305 -19.77 13.58 4.16
CA LYS A 305 -20.51 13.21 2.93
C LYS A 305 -19.74 13.44 1.63
N ASN A 306 -18.73 14.31 1.61
CA ASN A 306 -17.99 14.72 0.42
C ASN A 306 -16.57 14.18 0.44
N ALA A 307 -16.38 12.92 0.86
CA ALA A 307 -15.08 12.28 0.83
C ALA A 307 -14.52 12.26 -0.60
N ILE A 308 -13.24 12.58 -0.72
CA ILE A 308 -12.50 12.62 -1.97
C ILE A 308 -11.68 11.34 -2.06
N TYR A 309 -11.70 10.72 -3.24
CA TYR A 309 -10.91 9.55 -3.57
C TYR A 309 -9.78 9.99 -4.51
N GLN A 310 -8.56 9.67 -4.16
CA GLN A 310 -7.37 10.11 -4.90
C GLN A 310 -6.47 8.93 -5.20
N LEU A 311 -5.99 8.85 -6.45
CA LEU A 311 -5.03 7.84 -6.88
C LEU A 311 -3.67 8.07 -6.19
N MET A 312 -3.13 7.02 -5.57
CA MET A 312 -1.88 7.04 -4.81
C MET A 312 -0.79 6.18 -5.44
N ASP A 313 -1.16 5.09 -6.11
CA ASP A 313 -0.21 4.12 -6.64
C ASP A 313 0.77 4.74 -7.64
N CYS A 314 2.05 4.80 -7.26
CA CYS A 314 3.11 5.41 -8.04
C CYS A 314 3.24 4.80 -9.44
N PHE A 315 3.21 3.45 -9.53
CA PHE A 315 3.34 2.76 -10.81
C PHE A 315 2.17 3.07 -11.75
N THR A 316 0.95 3.09 -11.24
CA THR A 316 -0.24 3.42 -12.02
C THR A 316 -0.20 4.87 -12.53
N LEU A 317 0.23 5.82 -11.70
CA LEU A 317 0.41 7.23 -12.10
C LEU A 317 1.48 7.35 -13.19
N PHE A 318 2.60 6.63 -13.06
CA PHE A 318 3.65 6.58 -14.07
C PHE A 318 3.16 5.96 -15.38
N TYR A 319 2.41 4.86 -15.30
CA TYR A 319 1.80 4.21 -16.46
C TYR A 319 0.93 5.17 -17.25
N PHE A 320 0.01 5.89 -16.60
CA PHE A 320 -0.86 6.85 -17.30
C PHE A 320 -0.11 7.99 -17.96
N LYS A 321 1.02 8.39 -17.40
CA LYS A 321 1.80 9.50 -17.91
C LYS A 321 2.72 9.10 -19.07
N PHE A 322 3.37 7.94 -18.99
CA PHE A 322 4.47 7.60 -19.89
C PHE A 322 4.32 6.27 -20.63
N LEU A 323 3.63 5.28 -20.06
CA LEU A 323 3.52 3.95 -20.65
C LEU A 323 2.24 3.74 -21.47
N LYS A 324 1.16 4.43 -21.13
CA LYS A 324 -0.15 4.27 -21.81
C LYS A 324 -0.11 4.61 -23.31
N SER A 325 0.82 5.46 -23.73
CA SER A 325 1.04 5.81 -25.14
C SER A 325 1.89 4.79 -25.91
N GLU A 326 2.32 3.70 -25.23
CA GLU A 326 3.14 2.62 -25.78
C GLU A 326 4.39 3.13 -26.54
N PRO A 327 5.30 3.86 -25.88
CA PRO A 327 6.48 4.39 -26.55
C PRO A 327 7.32 3.26 -27.15
N THR A 328 7.84 3.50 -28.34
CA THR A 328 8.67 2.52 -29.10
C THR A 328 10.17 2.69 -28.87
N ASP A 329 10.59 3.81 -28.25
CA ASP A 329 11.98 4.07 -27.91
C ASP A 329 12.37 3.22 -26.69
N GLU A 330 13.28 2.28 -26.86
CA GLU A 330 13.80 1.42 -25.78
C GLU A 330 14.65 2.18 -24.75
N HIS A 331 15.14 3.37 -25.10
CA HIS A 331 15.87 4.29 -24.21
C HIS A 331 15.02 5.50 -23.83
N PHE A 332 13.69 5.35 -23.84
CA PHE A 332 12.74 6.44 -23.64
C PHE A 332 13.03 7.24 -22.37
N TRP A 333 13.22 6.57 -21.23
CA TRP A 333 13.45 7.27 -19.98
C TRP A 333 14.79 8.00 -19.95
N THR A 334 15.85 7.37 -20.43
CA THR A 334 17.19 7.99 -20.55
C THR A 334 17.14 9.24 -21.43
N ASN A 335 16.39 9.21 -22.52
CA ASN A 335 16.25 10.33 -23.47
C ASN A 335 15.31 11.44 -22.95
N GLN A 336 14.48 11.16 -21.94
CA GLN A 336 13.54 12.13 -21.36
C GLN A 336 14.07 12.83 -20.10
N ILE A 337 15.27 12.50 -19.61
CA ILE A 337 15.84 13.13 -18.42
C ILE A 337 15.88 14.65 -18.59
N ASN A 338 15.48 15.39 -17.54
CA ASN A 338 15.44 16.86 -17.48
C ASN A 338 14.46 17.53 -18.47
N THR A 339 13.59 16.80 -19.16
CA THR A 339 12.54 17.44 -19.95
C THR A 339 11.48 18.08 -19.02
N PRO A 340 10.78 19.14 -19.49
CA PRO A 340 9.70 19.76 -18.72
C PRO A 340 8.61 18.76 -18.31
N ALA A 341 8.33 17.76 -19.14
CA ALA A 341 7.34 16.73 -18.85
C ALA A 341 7.74 15.86 -17.65
N VAL A 342 8.99 15.41 -17.61
CA VAL A 342 9.54 14.62 -16.49
C VAL A 342 9.65 15.48 -15.22
N ASN A 343 10.14 16.72 -15.33
CA ASN A 343 10.26 17.61 -14.16
C ASN A 343 8.88 17.92 -13.53
N THR A 344 7.85 18.15 -14.36
CA THR A 344 6.49 18.33 -13.87
C THR A 344 5.96 17.07 -13.18
N TRP A 345 6.23 15.91 -13.76
CA TRP A 345 5.80 14.63 -13.18
C TRP A 345 6.52 14.35 -11.87
N LEU A 346 7.83 14.60 -11.76
CA LEU A 346 8.60 14.44 -10.52
C LEU A 346 8.01 15.29 -9.38
N GLY A 347 7.60 16.52 -9.66
CA GLY A 347 6.91 17.37 -8.69
C GLY A 347 5.62 16.73 -8.17
N LEU A 348 4.78 16.21 -9.07
CA LEU A 348 3.52 15.56 -8.72
C LEU A 348 3.74 14.22 -7.97
N ALA A 349 4.73 13.45 -8.38
CA ALA A 349 5.06 12.18 -7.75
C ALA A 349 5.65 12.38 -6.35
N PHE A 350 6.47 13.42 -6.15
CA PHE A 350 7.01 13.78 -4.83
C PHE A 350 5.92 14.08 -3.82
N GLU A 351 4.86 14.78 -4.21
CA GLU A 351 3.70 15.01 -3.34
C GLU A 351 3.07 13.69 -2.86
N ARG A 352 2.99 12.67 -3.74
CA ARG A 352 2.47 11.34 -3.35
C ARG A 352 3.38 10.64 -2.35
N VAL A 353 4.69 10.71 -2.60
CA VAL A 353 5.67 10.15 -1.65
C VAL A 353 5.57 10.82 -0.28
N CYS A 354 5.46 12.15 -0.23
CA CYS A 354 5.26 12.87 1.04
C CYS A 354 3.98 12.41 1.77
N MET A 355 2.90 12.18 1.02
CA MET A 355 1.65 11.67 1.61
C MET A 355 1.74 10.23 2.13
N GLU A 356 2.61 9.40 1.58
CA GLU A 356 2.88 8.06 2.09
C GLU A 356 3.84 8.07 3.29
N HIS A 357 4.62 9.16 3.47
CA HIS A 357 5.62 9.31 4.53
C HIS A 357 5.21 10.36 5.59
N VAL A 358 3.91 10.49 5.86
CA VAL A 358 3.40 11.44 6.86
C VAL A 358 3.95 11.18 8.26
N ASP A 359 4.18 9.92 8.63
CA ASP A 359 4.72 9.59 9.96
C ASP A 359 6.15 10.09 10.12
N GLN A 360 6.98 10.03 9.08
CA GLN A 360 8.33 10.60 9.06
C GLN A 360 8.29 12.13 9.11
N ILE A 361 7.37 12.76 8.37
CA ILE A 361 7.14 14.20 8.42
C ILE A 361 6.75 14.63 9.85
N LYS A 362 5.80 13.92 10.49
CA LYS A 362 5.39 14.17 11.87
C LYS A 362 6.55 13.99 12.86
N PHE A 363 7.38 12.99 12.63
CA PHE A 363 8.58 12.77 13.45
C PHE A 363 9.55 13.95 13.37
N LYS A 364 9.86 14.40 12.15
CA LYS A 364 10.70 15.60 11.93
C LYS A 364 10.12 16.86 12.56
N LEU A 365 8.80 17.04 12.51
CA LEU A 365 8.11 18.17 13.10
C LEU A 365 7.99 18.08 14.65
N GLY A 366 8.41 16.96 15.25
CA GLY A 366 8.30 16.74 16.70
C GLY A 366 6.86 16.51 17.19
N ILE A 367 5.95 16.08 16.31
CA ILE A 367 4.51 15.93 16.60
C ILE A 367 4.00 14.50 16.55
N SER A 368 4.88 13.50 16.59
CA SER A 368 4.47 12.08 16.54
C SER A 368 3.52 11.67 17.66
N GLY A 369 3.63 12.30 18.84
CA GLY A 369 2.74 12.07 19.99
C GLY A 369 1.45 12.90 19.98
N VAL A 370 1.27 13.78 18.99
CA VAL A 370 0.07 14.63 18.91
C VAL A 370 -0.97 13.96 18.02
N LEU A 371 -2.21 13.87 18.49
CA LEU A 371 -3.32 13.39 17.65
C LEU A 371 -3.55 14.36 16.50
N THR A 372 -3.49 13.84 15.26
CA THR A 372 -3.58 14.65 14.04
C THR A 372 -4.57 14.07 13.05
N GLU A 373 -5.15 14.94 12.23
CA GLU A 373 -5.89 14.57 11.02
C GLU A 373 -5.14 15.10 9.81
N VAL A 374 -4.87 14.23 8.83
CA VAL A 374 -4.17 14.60 7.58
C VAL A 374 -5.17 14.71 6.46
N ASN A 375 -5.32 15.91 5.94
CA ASN A 375 -6.31 16.27 4.95
C ASN A 375 -5.64 16.96 3.75
N SER A 376 -6.35 17.06 2.64
CA SER A 376 -6.09 18.06 1.61
C SER A 376 -7.24 19.06 1.60
N TRP A 377 -7.05 20.21 0.99
CA TRP A 377 -8.08 21.23 0.97
C TRP A 377 -8.03 22.05 -0.32
N TYR A 378 -9.19 22.50 -0.80
CA TYR A 378 -9.27 23.41 -1.91
C TYR A 378 -10.50 24.29 -1.78
N CYS A 379 -10.45 25.48 -2.36
CA CYS A 379 -11.59 26.34 -2.59
C CYS A 379 -11.54 26.94 -4.01
N LYS A 380 -12.71 27.25 -4.53
CA LYS A 380 -12.82 28.04 -5.77
C LYS A 380 -12.57 29.50 -5.47
N SER A 381 -12.10 30.25 -6.46
CA SER A 381 -12.01 31.70 -6.38
C SER A 381 -13.38 32.34 -6.22
N ASP A 382 -13.49 33.28 -5.31
CA ASP A 382 -14.66 34.12 -5.06
C ASP A 382 -14.16 35.53 -4.70
N PRO A 383 -13.89 36.37 -5.71
CA PRO A 383 -13.34 37.71 -5.51
C PRO A 383 -14.24 38.62 -4.65
N ASP A 384 -15.56 38.42 -4.70
CA ASP A 384 -16.52 39.23 -3.93
C ASP A 384 -16.38 39.01 -2.44
N ASN A 385 -15.93 37.83 -2.04
CA ASN A 385 -15.63 37.44 -0.66
C ASN A 385 -14.13 37.45 -0.32
N GLY A 386 -13.27 37.96 -1.21
CA GLY A 386 -11.83 38.02 -1.00
C GLY A 386 -11.12 36.67 -1.04
N ILE A 387 -11.69 35.68 -1.73
CA ILE A 387 -11.14 34.32 -1.86
C ILE A 387 -10.40 34.21 -3.20
N PHE A 388 -9.09 33.91 -3.13
CA PHE A 388 -8.23 33.82 -4.32
C PHE A 388 -8.45 32.55 -5.14
N GLY A 389 -8.92 31.48 -4.48
CA GLY A 389 -8.99 30.15 -5.05
C GLY A 389 -7.68 29.38 -4.85
N SER A 390 -7.64 28.50 -3.88
CA SER A 390 -6.43 27.83 -3.45
C SER A 390 -6.60 26.32 -3.37
N GLN A 391 -5.49 25.62 -3.62
CA GLN A 391 -5.36 24.18 -3.36
C GLN A 391 -4.18 23.94 -2.38
N ILE A 392 -4.43 23.14 -1.36
CA ILE A 392 -3.43 22.70 -0.39
C ILE A 392 -3.40 21.18 -0.41
N ASP A 393 -2.28 20.60 -0.83
CA ASP A 393 -2.16 19.17 -1.05
C ASP A 393 -2.09 18.40 0.28
N MET A 394 -1.50 18.98 1.33
CA MET A 394 -1.44 18.39 2.66
C MET A 394 -1.66 19.43 3.75
N LEU A 395 -2.63 19.18 4.62
CA LEU A 395 -2.84 19.85 5.91
C LEU A 395 -2.70 18.83 7.03
N ILE A 396 -1.89 19.11 8.03
CA ILE A 396 -1.82 18.31 9.26
C ILE A 396 -2.52 19.13 10.36
N ALA A 397 -3.79 18.83 10.60
CA ALA A 397 -4.57 19.46 11.64
C ALA A 397 -4.33 18.75 12.97
N ARG A 398 -3.87 19.48 13.97
CA ARG A 398 -3.42 18.97 15.26
C ARG A 398 -4.45 19.26 16.36
N LYS A 399 -4.57 18.38 17.34
CA LYS A 399 -5.46 18.59 18.50
C LYS A 399 -5.02 19.73 19.41
N ASP A 400 -3.76 20.13 19.36
CA ASP A 400 -3.22 21.31 20.07
C ASP A 400 -3.48 22.65 19.33
N GLN A 401 -4.47 22.66 18.43
CA GLN A 401 -5.00 23.85 17.73
C GLN A 401 -4.01 24.48 16.76
N VAL A 402 -3.14 23.69 16.16
CA VAL A 402 -2.23 24.09 15.09
C VAL A 402 -2.55 23.34 13.81
N ILE A 403 -2.41 23.99 12.67
CA ILE A 403 -2.46 23.40 11.33
C ILE A 403 -1.10 23.62 10.68
N ASN A 404 -0.37 22.54 10.38
CA ASN A 404 0.75 22.62 9.46
C ASN A 404 0.20 22.63 8.02
N LEU A 405 0.35 23.77 7.34
CA LEU A 405 0.05 23.93 5.92
C LEU A 405 1.31 23.54 5.14
N CYS A 406 1.28 22.31 4.58
CA CYS A 406 2.45 21.75 3.93
C CYS A 406 2.43 22.06 2.43
N GLU A 407 3.45 22.78 1.96
CA GLU A 407 3.78 22.98 0.55
C GLU A 407 4.90 22.03 0.17
N MET A 408 4.72 21.25 -0.87
CA MET A 408 5.70 20.24 -1.30
C MET A 408 6.34 20.65 -2.62
N LYS A 409 7.68 20.63 -2.68
CA LYS A 409 8.46 21.06 -3.85
C LYS A 409 9.61 20.11 -4.11
N TYR A 410 9.55 19.39 -5.22
CA TYR A 410 10.70 18.64 -5.73
C TYR A 410 11.66 19.61 -6.43
N SER A 411 12.93 19.59 -6.06
CA SER A 411 13.98 20.39 -6.67
C SER A 411 15.27 19.57 -6.79
N GLN A 412 16.16 19.98 -7.68
CA GLN A 412 17.47 19.33 -7.86
C GLN A 412 18.58 20.00 -7.03
N SER A 413 18.25 21.09 -6.34
CA SER A 413 19.11 21.83 -5.40
C SER A 413 18.24 22.45 -4.33
N GLU A 414 18.83 23.20 -3.42
CA GLU A 414 18.07 24.01 -2.44
C GLU A 414 17.00 24.86 -3.15
N TYR A 415 15.81 24.85 -2.58
CA TYR A 415 14.66 25.53 -3.17
C TYR A 415 14.67 27.02 -2.80
N THR A 416 14.58 27.91 -3.78
CA THR A 416 14.48 29.35 -3.53
C THR A 416 13.02 29.76 -3.48
N ILE A 417 12.57 30.30 -2.33
CA ILE A 417 11.25 30.90 -2.21
C ILE A 417 11.30 32.28 -2.86
N THR A 418 10.54 32.41 -3.95
CA THR A 418 10.35 33.67 -4.65
C THR A 418 9.14 34.44 -4.09
N GLU A 419 9.03 35.74 -4.37
CA GLU A 419 7.85 36.54 -4.03
C GLU A 419 6.54 35.90 -4.48
N LYS A 420 6.53 35.29 -5.66
CA LYS A 420 5.34 34.58 -6.20
C LYS A 420 4.94 33.39 -5.33
N VAL A 421 5.91 32.61 -4.85
CA VAL A 421 5.67 31.45 -3.98
C VAL A 421 5.19 31.91 -2.61
N ASP A 422 5.83 32.90 -2.02
CA ASP A 422 5.42 33.49 -0.74
C ASP A 422 3.98 34.03 -0.81
N ARG A 423 3.68 34.81 -1.83
CA ARG A 423 2.32 35.32 -2.10
C ARG A 423 1.30 34.16 -2.21
N SER A 424 1.66 33.08 -2.89
CA SER A 424 0.80 31.90 -3.00
C SER A 424 0.53 31.26 -1.65
N ILE A 425 1.54 31.13 -0.80
CA ILE A 425 1.39 30.58 0.56
C ILE A 425 0.49 31.48 1.43
N ARG A 426 0.69 32.79 1.37
CA ARG A 426 -0.16 33.76 2.08
C ARG A 426 -1.61 33.71 1.62
N ASN A 427 -1.86 33.60 0.31
CA ASN A 427 -3.20 33.45 -0.24
C ASN A 427 -3.86 32.15 0.27
N LYS A 428 -3.14 31.03 0.28
CA LYS A 428 -3.63 29.75 0.82
C LYS A 428 -4.01 29.86 2.30
N ILE A 429 -3.21 30.57 3.10
CA ILE A 429 -3.50 30.81 4.53
C ILE A 429 -4.76 31.67 4.67
N SER A 430 -4.88 32.75 3.89
CA SER A 430 -6.05 33.64 3.88
C SER A 430 -7.32 32.87 3.52
N ASP A 431 -7.30 32.18 2.39
CA ASP A 431 -8.43 31.41 1.88
C ASP A 431 -8.86 30.34 2.90
N LEU A 432 -7.90 29.61 3.49
CA LEU A 432 -8.20 28.59 4.49
C LEU A 432 -8.89 29.20 5.72
N ARG A 433 -8.43 30.36 6.19
CA ARG A 433 -9.06 31.08 7.33
C ARG A 433 -10.48 31.53 6.99
N VAL A 434 -10.66 32.18 5.86
CA VAL A 434 -11.97 32.73 5.45
C VAL A 434 -12.99 31.62 5.22
N VAL A 435 -12.63 30.61 4.45
CA VAL A 435 -13.59 29.56 4.03
C VAL A 435 -13.88 28.55 5.15
N SER A 436 -12.88 28.15 5.92
CA SER A 436 -13.10 27.17 7.01
C SER A 436 -13.54 27.80 8.34
N GLY A 437 -13.33 29.10 8.53
CA GLY A 437 -13.58 29.79 9.77
C GLY A 437 -12.69 29.32 10.92
N THR A 438 -11.58 28.65 10.62
CA THR A 438 -10.69 28.07 11.65
C THR A 438 -10.02 29.13 12.50
N LYS A 439 -9.97 28.87 13.82
CA LYS A 439 -9.21 29.67 14.79
C LYS A 439 -7.84 29.11 15.12
N TYR A 440 -7.47 27.99 14.49
CA TYR A 440 -6.17 27.35 14.70
C TYR A 440 -5.03 28.24 14.20
N ALA A 441 -3.89 28.18 14.86
CA ALA A 441 -2.66 28.76 14.33
C ALA A 441 -2.26 27.99 13.06
N ILE A 442 -1.90 28.69 11.99
CA ILE A 442 -1.50 28.08 10.72
C ILE A 442 0.01 28.26 10.58
N TYR A 443 0.73 27.14 10.50
CA TYR A 443 2.17 27.07 10.37
C TYR A 443 2.57 26.69 8.94
N PRO A 444 3.06 27.66 8.12
CA PRO A 444 3.64 27.34 6.82
C PRO A 444 4.79 26.35 7.00
N THR A 445 4.67 25.21 6.35
CA THR A 445 5.66 24.12 6.39
C THR A 445 6.06 23.80 4.96
N LEU A 446 7.36 23.91 4.63
CA LEU A 446 7.86 23.51 3.32
C LEU A 446 8.48 22.12 3.39
N ILE A 447 8.11 21.25 2.45
CA ILE A 447 8.71 19.93 2.28
C ILE A 447 9.43 19.93 0.95
N THR A 448 10.75 19.73 0.95
CA THR A 448 11.56 19.84 -0.25
C THR A 448 12.69 18.79 -0.26
N THR A 449 13.34 18.64 -1.39
CA THR A 449 14.39 17.63 -1.57
C THR A 449 15.68 17.99 -0.80
N TYR A 450 16.18 19.24 -0.94
CA TYR A 450 17.51 19.64 -0.46
C TYR A 450 17.50 20.81 0.52
N GLY A 451 16.34 21.23 1.00
CA GLY A 451 16.24 22.41 1.89
C GLY A 451 15.91 23.68 1.11
N VAL A 452 16.15 24.81 1.74
CA VAL A 452 15.70 26.14 1.29
C VAL A 452 16.86 27.14 1.37
N VAL A 453 17.03 27.91 0.30
CA VAL A 453 17.97 29.05 0.31
C VAL A 453 17.47 30.11 1.29
N GLU A 454 18.32 30.57 2.21
CA GLU A 454 17.98 31.62 3.15
C GLU A 454 17.74 32.95 2.44
N ASN A 455 16.55 33.50 2.61
CA ASN A 455 16.16 34.84 2.16
C ASN A 455 15.02 35.39 3.02
N SER A 456 14.56 36.61 2.75
CA SER A 456 13.47 37.25 3.52
C SER A 456 12.17 36.45 3.53
N TYR A 457 11.88 35.69 2.47
CA TYR A 457 10.67 34.87 2.37
C TYR A 457 10.79 33.54 3.10
N SER A 458 12.00 32.94 3.14
CA SER A 458 12.20 31.67 3.85
C SER A 458 12.09 31.83 5.38
N GLN A 459 12.32 33.02 5.91
CA GLN A 459 12.16 33.36 7.34
C GLN A 459 10.69 33.32 7.81
N GLU A 460 9.72 33.41 6.89
CA GLU A 460 8.29 33.30 7.19
C GLU A 460 7.84 31.83 7.41
N LEU A 461 8.65 30.87 7.01
CA LEU A 461 8.38 29.45 7.25
C LEU A 461 8.53 29.10 8.73
N GLN A 462 7.60 28.33 9.25
CA GLN A 462 7.69 27.78 10.61
C GLN A 462 8.48 26.48 10.67
N SER A 463 8.53 25.73 9.58
CA SER A 463 9.24 24.45 9.52
C SER A 463 9.67 24.10 8.10
N VAL A 464 10.80 23.41 8.01
CA VAL A 464 11.29 22.79 6.76
C VAL A 464 11.55 21.31 7.01
N VAL A 465 11.04 20.48 6.10
CA VAL A 465 11.28 19.03 6.06
C VAL A 465 12.03 18.73 4.77
N MET A 466 13.10 17.96 4.86
CA MET A 466 13.91 17.58 3.70
C MET A 466 13.68 16.12 3.31
N MET A 467 14.10 15.78 2.10
CA MET A 467 14.07 14.39 1.60
C MET A 467 14.69 13.41 2.60
N ASP A 468 15.83 13.77 3.21
CA ASP A 468 16.51 12.88 4.15
C ASP A 468 15.68 12.55 5.39
N ASP A 469 14.80 13.45 5.80
CA ASP A 469 13.87 13.24 6.92
C ASP A 469 12.81 12.17 6.58
N LEU A 470 12.51 11.92 5.30
CA LEU A 470 11.57 10.90 4.86
C LEU A 470 12.16 9.47 4.95
N PHE A 471 13.49 9.35 5.15
CA PHE A 471 14.19 8.08 5.36
C PHE A 471 14.33 7.71 6.85
N ALA A 472 13.74 8.47 7.76
CA ALA A 472 13.82 8.24 9.22
C ALA A 472 13.03 6.99 9.69
#